data_34d71184f992a885286a800ace5251c8
#
_entry.id   34d71184f992a885286a800ace5251c8
#
_cell.length_a   1.000
_cell.length_b   1.000
_cell.length_c   1.000
_cell.angle_alpha   90.00
_cell.angle_beta   90.00
_cell.angle_gamma   90.00
#
_symmetry.space_group_name_H-M   'P 1'
#
loop_
_entity.id
_entity.type
_entity.pdbx_description
1 polymer ?
#
loop_
_entity_poly.entity_id
_entity_poly.type
_entity_poly.pdbx_seq_one_letter_code
_entity_poly.pdbx_strand_id
1 'polypeptide(L)'
;MVIINRAVFALCLLPFAFAPLTARAQSIEGRWKLLAAEDIRADGSVARYPWGRSPVGSIVVEGGACYVQIMSGDTPSFADGTEPIGERMKAALLSTYIAYSGPCTVDDAAGTVVLKVEAAWRPDYVGTEQKRFFRFEKSRLLFGPAQGSLRLGTESLTRRLTLERVP
;
A
#
# COMPACT_ATOMS: atom_id res chain seq x y z
N MET A 1 74.71 25.48 32.92
CA MET A 1 74.14 25.98 31.67
C MET A 1 73.24 24.86 31.19
N VAL A 2 71.94 24.89 31.50
CA VAL A 2 70.97 23.85 31.25
C VAL A 2 70.16 24.24 30.02
N ILE A 3 70.23 23.42 28.95
CA ILE A 3 69.49 23.62 27.71
C ILE A 3 68.20 22.84 27.81
N ILE A 4 67.08 23.58 27.88
CA ILE A 4 65.72 22.99 27.90
C ILE A 4 65.25 22.85 26.44
N ASN A 5 65.12 21.62 26.00
CA ASN A 5 64.62 21.26 24.66
C ASN A 5 63.08 21.25 24.70
N ARG A 6 62.42 22.19 23.99
CA ARG A 6 60.96 22.25 23.86
C ARG A 6 60.55 21.41 22.67
N ALA A 7 59.98 20.25 22.94
CA ALA A 7 59.30 19.47 21.93
C ALA A 7 57.92 20.10 21.62
N VAL A 8 57.75 20.55 20.36
CA VAL A 8 56.46 21.03 19.85
C VAL A 8 55.69 19.84 19.33
N PHE A 9 54.60 19.45 20.04
CA PHE A 9 53.64 18.45 19.55
C PHE A 9 52.69 19.13 18.55
N ALA A 10 52.82 18.83 17.28
CA ALA A 10 51.85 19.22 16.27
C ALA A 10 50.63 18.29 16.32
N LEU A 11 49.48 18.81 16.81
CA LEU A 11 48.20 18.08 16.83
C LEU A 11 47.58 18.14 15.42
N CYS A 12 47.70 17.05 14.65
CA CYS A 12 47.00 16.90 13.36
C CYS A 12 45.50 16.70 13.60
N LEU A 13 44.72 17.77 13.40
CA LEU A 13 43.26 17.70 13.31
C LEU A 13 42.89 17.14 11.94
N LEU A 14 42.48 15.88 11.91
CA LEU A 14 41.85 15.26 10.71
C LEU A 14 40.43 15.80 10.57
N PRO A 15 40.04 16.35 9.39
CA PRO A 15 38.68 16.77 9.18
C PRO A 15 37.77 15.52 9.07
N PHE A 16 36.85 15.36 9.99
CA PHE A 16 35.76 14.40 9.87
C PHE A 16 34.83 14.86 8.74
N ALA A 17 34.93 14.26 7.57
CA ALA A 17 33.99 14.48 6.48
C ALA A 17 32.66 13.80 6.86
N PHE A 18 31.68 14.59 7.29
CA PHE A 18 30.29 14.15 7.39
C PHE A 18 29.77 13.96 5.96
N ALA A 19 29.73 12.72 5.48
CA ALA A 19 28.96 12.39 4.28
C ALA A 19 27.47 12.56 4.62
N PRO A 20 26.70 13.35 3.83
CA PRO A 20 25.26 13.44 4.05
C PRO A 20 24.66 12.06 3.81
N LEU A 21 23.94 11.51 4.81
CA LEU A 21 23.07 10.38 4.61
C LEU A 21 21.97 10.88 3.65
N THR A 22 22.09 10.54 2.38
CA THR A 22 20.98 10.71 1.44
C THR A 22 19.86 9.77 1.90
N ALA A 23 18.83 10.35 2.48
CA ALA A 23 17.60 9.60 2.78
C ALA A 23 17.11 9.02 1.45
N ARG A 24 17.17 7.69 1.31
CA ARG A 24 16.64 7.00 0.13
C ARG A 24 15.16 7.33 0.06
N ALA A 25 14.72 7.93 -1.05
CA ALA A 25 13.30 8.20 -1.27
C ALA A 25 12.53 6.90 -1.10
N GLN A 26 11.42 6.95 -0.34
CA GLN A 26 10.56 5.78 -0.17
C GLN A 26 9.93 5.46 -1.52
N SER A 27 10.07 4.21 -1.98
CA SER A 27 9.41 3.71 -3.18
C SER A 27 8.28 2.77 -2.82
N ILE A 28 7.22 2.77 -3.65
CA ILE A 28 6.12 1.81 -3.53
C ILE A 28 6.54 0.39 -3.93
N GLU A 29 7.65 0.22 -4.65
CA GLU A 29 8.17 -1.09 -5.02
C GLU A 29 8.31 -2.02 -3.80
N GLY A 30 7.85 -3.26 -3.95
CA GLY A 30 7.91 -4.31 -2.94
C GLY A 30 6.54 -4.86 -2.54
N ARG A 31 6.53 -5.58 -1.42
CA ARG A 31 5.33 -6.26 -0.89
C ARG A 31 4.75 -5.49 0.28
N TRP A 32 3.44 -5.36 0.27
CA TRP A 32 2.70 -4.59 1.26
C TRP A 32 1.54 -5.41 1.81
N LYS A 33 1.50 -5.61 3.12
CA LYS A 33 0.42 -6.28 3.82
C LYS A 33 -0.67 -5.28 4.20
N LEU A 34 -1.92 -5.61 3.94
CA LEU A 34 -3.05 -4.79 4.32
C LEU A 34 -3.27 -4.84 5.84
N LEU A 35 -3.48 -3.67 6.44
CA LEU A 35 -3.81 -3.50 7.86
C LEU A 35 -5.24 -3.02 8.05
N ALA A 36 -5.69 -2.09 7.19
CA ALA A 36 -7.03 -1.52 7.28
C ALA A 36 -7.51 -1.10 5.89
N ALA A 37 -8.82 -1.15 5.70
CA ALA A 37 -9.51 -0.62 4.54
C ALA A 37 -10.75 0.16 5.00
N GLU A 38 -10.78 1.43 4.67
CA GLU A 38 -11.76 2.38 5.17
C GLU A 38 -12.32 3.22 4.03
N ASP A 39 -13.62 3.45 4.02
CA ASP A 39 -14.23 4.51 3.22
C ASP A 39 -14.47 5.71 4.15
N ILE A 40 -13.79 6.81 3.88
CA ILE A 40 -13.75 7.99 4.74
C ILE A 40 -14.50 9.17 4.12
N ARG A 41 -15.13 9.97 4.96
CA ARG A 41 -15.79 11.22 4.61
C ARG A 41 -14.79 12.35 4.40
N ALA A 42 -15.28 13.47 3.90
CA ALA A 42 -14.46 14.67 3.70
C ALA A 42 -13.89 15.23 5.02
N ASP A 43 -14.59 15.04 6.13
CA ASP A 43 -14.16 15.43 7.48
C ASP A 43 -13.14 14.47 8.11
N GLY A 44 -12.78 13.39 7.40
CA GLY A 44 -11.85 12.36 7.85
C GLY A 44 -12.47 11.25 8.69
N SER A 45 -13.76 11.34 9.04
CA SER A 45 -14.44 10.27 9.77
C SER A 45 -14.65 9.03 8.90
N VAL A 46 -14.62 7.84 9.52
CA VAL A 46 -14.87 6.58 8.82
C VAL A 46 -16.36 6.38 8.62
N ALA A 47 -16.78 6.25 7.36
CA ALA A 47 -18.17 5.96 7.00
C ALA A 47 -18.47 4.46 7.09
N ARG A 48 -17.55 3.63 6.59
CA ARG A 48 -17.68 2.17 6.62
C ARG A 48 -16.34 1.46 6.43
N TYR A 49 -16.34 0.16 6.72
CA TYR A 49 -15.25 -0.76 6.48
C TYR A 49 -15.67 -1.74 5.36
N PRO A 50 -15.26 -1.53 4.11
CA PRO A 50 -15.77 -2.28 2.95
C PRO A 50 -15.45 -3.78 3.00
N TRP A 51 -14.39 -4.16 3.71
CA TRP A 51 -13.98 -5.56 3.91
C TRP A 51 -13.89 -5.93 5.41
N GLY A 52 -14.78 -5.36 6.22
CA GLY A 52 -14.76 -5.58 7.69
C GLY A 52 -13.66 -4.80 8.39
N ARG A 53 -13.58 -4.95 9.70
CA ARG A 53 -12.57 -4.27 10.54
C ARG A 53 -11.21 -4.94 10.52
N SER A 54 -11.16 -6.19 10.08
CA SER A 54 -9.93 -6.99 10.01
C SER A 54 -9.76 -7.58 8.60
N PRO A 55 -9.58 -6.73 7.56
CA PRO A 55 -9.38 -7.22 6.21
C PRO A 55 -8.05 -7.96 6.11
N VAL A 56 -7.99 -8.95 5.23
CA VAL A 56 -6.75 -9.63 4.86
C VAL A 56 -6.41 -9.35 3.41
N GLY A 57 -5.12 -9.20 3.10
CA GLY A 57 -4.70 -8.96 1.74
C GLY A 57 -3.31 -8.39 1.61
N SER A 58 -2.92 -8.19 0.39
CA SER A 58 -1.62 -7.63 0.04
C SER A 58 -1.67 -6.87 -1.29
N ILE A 59 -0.70 -5.98 -1.44
CA ILE A 59 -0.35 -5.35 -2.71
C ILE A 59 1.13 -5.67 -2.96
N VAL A 60 1.44 -6.09 -4.17
CA VAL A 60 2.81 -6.30 -4.64
C VAL A 60 3.03 -5.40 -5.85
N VAL A 61 4.12 -4.65 -5.83
CA VAL A 61 4.60 -3.83 -6.95
C VAL A 61 6.03 -4.24 -7.22
N GLU A 62 6.26 -4.94 -8.32
CA GLU A 62 7.58 -5.52 -8.59
C GLU A 62 7.81 -5.66 -10.10
N GLY A 63 8.96 -5.17 -10.56
CA GLY A 63 9.39 -5.38 -11.93
C GLY A 63 8.43 -4.83 -12.99
N GLY A 64 7.71 -3.76 -12.70
CA GLY A 64 6.70 -3.18 -13.60
C GLY A 64 5.37 -3.93 -13.62
N ALA A 65 5.15 -4.86 -12.69
CA ALA A 65 3.88 -5.56 -12.50
C ALA A 65 3.28 -5.24 -11.13
N CYS A 66 1.96 -5.18 -11.08
CA CYS A 66 1.20 -4.95 -9.87
C CYS A 66 0.20 -6.07 -9.62
N TYR A 67 0.08 -6.51 -8.38
CA TYR A 67 -0.85 -7.52 -7.91
C TYR A 67 -1.59 -6.99 -6.69
N VAL A 68 -2.90 -7.03 -6.74
CA VAL A 68 -3.76 -6.60 -5.63
C VAL A 68 -4.66 -7.75 -5.25
N GLN A 69 -4.68 -8.11 -3.99
CA GLN A 69 -5.57 -9.12 -3.44
C GLN A 69 -6.07 -8.69 -2.07
N ILE A 70 -7.37 -8.58 -1.90
CA ILE A 70 -8.00 -8.15 -0.66
C ILE A 70 -9.25 -9.01 -0.42
N MET A 71 -9.44 -9.44 0.80
CA MET A 71 -10.60 -10.21 1.24
C MET A 71 -11.07 -9.70 2.60
N SER A 72 -12.38 -9.81 2.86
CA SER A 72 -12.90 -9.64 4.21
C SER A 72 -12.40 -10.76 5.12
N GLY A 73 -11.89 -10.39 6.30
CA GLY A 73 -11.55 -11.37 7.34
C GLY A 73 -12.77 -12.06 7.96
N ASP A 74 -13.95 -11.48 7.73
CA ASP A 74 -15.23 -12.03 8.24
C ASP A 74 -15.92 -12.99 7.23
N THR A 75 -15.25 -13.28 6.10
CA THR A 75 -15.79 -14.23 5.11
C THR A 75 -15.84 -15.63 5.72
N PRO A 76 -17.01 -16.31 5.71
CA PRO A 76 -17.15 -17.64 6.28
C PRO A 76 -16.21 -18.65 5.60
N SER A 77 -15.74 -19.63 6.37
CA SER A 77 -14.99 -20.76 5.83
C SER A 77 -15.91 -21.73 5.07
N PHE A 78 -15.38 -22.33 4.01
CA PHE A 78 -16.02 -23.43 3.28
C PHE A 78 -15.44 -24.78 3.72
N ALA A 79 -15.00 -24.90 4.97
CA ALA A 79 -14.09 -25.94 5.42
C ALA A 79 -14.65 -27.36 5.39
N ASP A 80 -15.96 -27.54 5.41
CA ASP A 80 -16.53 -28.88 5.45
C ASP A 80 -16.78 -29.53 4.09
N GLY A 81 -16.72 -28.75 2.99
CA GLY A 81 -16.72 -29.27 1.61
C GLY A 81 -17.89 -30.21 1.24
N THR A 82 -18.83 -30.42 2.17
CA THR A 82 -19.92 -31.41 2.04
C THR A 82 -21.15 -30.84 1.36
N GLU A 83 -21.30 -29.51 1.38
CA GLU A 83 -22.43 -28.82 0.76
C GLU A 83 -22.00 -27.99 -0.45
N PRO A 84 -22.80 -27.95 -1.52
CA PRO A 84 -22.56 -27.02 -2.63
C PRO A 84 -22.56 -25.57 -2.12
N ILE A 85 -21.60 -24.77 -2.59
CA ILE A 85 -21.55 -23.34 -2.29
C ILE A 85 -22.84 -22.70 -2.81
N GLY A 86 -23.72 -22.32 -1.90
CA GLY A 86 -25.00 -21.69 -2.24
C GLY A 86 -24.82 -20.30 -2.90
N GLU A 87 -25.83 -19.84 -3.62
CA GLU A 87 -25.80 -18.57 -4.35
C GLU A 87 -25.52 -17.36 -3.43
N ARG A 88 -26.02 -17.36 -2.19
CA ARG A 88 -25.74 -16.32 -1.20
C ARG A 88 -24.24 -16.24 -0.86
N MET A 89 -23.58 -17.37 -0.79
CA MET A 89 -22.15 -17.46 -0.49
C MET A 89 -21.32 -17.01 -1.69
N LYS A 90 -21.69 -17.39 -2.91
CA LYS A 90 -21.06 -16.88 -4.15
C LYS A 90 -21.18 -15.36 -4.25
N ALA A 91 -22.37 -14.80 -3.97
CA ALA A 91 -22.59 -13.37 -3.96
C ALA A 91 -21.77 -12.67 -2.85
N ALA A 92 -21.66 -13.27 -1.67
CA ALA A 92 -20.81 -12.75 -0.59
C ALA A 92 -19.34 -12.71 -1.01
N LEU A 93 -18.81 -13.76 -1.62
CA LEU A 93 -17.45 -13.79 -2.14
C LEU A 93 -17.20 -12.68 -3.17
N LEU A 94 -18.10 -12.50 -4.16
CA LEU A 94 -17.96 -11.46 -5.16
C LEU A 94 -17.95 -10.05 -4.56
N SER A 95 -18.63 -9.83 -3.44
CA SER A 95 -18.70 -8.53 -2.76
C SER A 95 -17.59 -8.31 -1.73
N THR A 96 -17.02 -9.38 -1.16
CA THR A 96 -16.04 -9.33 -0.07
C THR A 96 -14.62 -9.69 -0.49
N TYR A 97 -14.42 -10.00 -1.75
CA TYR A 97 -13.12 -10.32 -2.34
C TYR A 97 -12.83 -9.45 -3.55
N ILE A 98 -11.61 -9.02 -3.69
CA ILE A 98 -11.09 -8.30 -4.87
C ILE A 98 -9.69 -8.82 -5.18
N ALA A 99 -9.46 -9.17 -6.44
CA ALA A 99 -8.14 -9.53 -6.94
C ALA A 99 -7.99 -9.04 -8.38
N TYR A 100 -6.89 -8.40 -8.69
CA TYR A 100 -6.54 -8.02 -10.04
C TYR A 100 -5.04 -7.81 -10.18
N SER A 101 -4.54 -8.01 -11.39
CA SER A 101 -3.12 -7.89 -11.68
C SER A 101 -2.90 -7.48 -13.15
N GLY A 102 -1.70 -7.03 -13.43
CA GLY A 102 -1.22 -6.69 -14.75
C GLY A 102 0.00 -5.77 -14.71
N PRO A 103 0.51 -5.34 -15.86
CA PRO A 103 1.60 -4.36 -15.93
C PRO A 103 1.18 -3.04 -15.30
N CYS A 104 2.11 -2.39 -14.63
CA CYS A 104 1.86 -1.09 -14.03
C CYS A 104 3.01 -0.11 -14.22
N THR A 105 2.65 1.18 -14.23
CA THR A 105 3.60 2.29 -14.25
C THR A 105 3.49 3.04 -12.94
N VAL A 106 4.62 3.24 -12.28
CA VAL A 106 4.74 3.97 -11.02
C VAL A 106 5.35 5.34 -11.27
N ASP A 107 4.78 6.36 -10.66
CA ASP A 107 5.36 7.69 -10.52
C ASP A 107 5.47 8.00 -9.03
N ASP A 108 6.62 7.73 -8.45
CA ASP A 108 6.90 7.96 -7.03
C ASP A 108 6.84 9.45 -6.67
N ALA A 109 7.21 10.34 -7.61
CA ALA A 109 7.17 11.78 -7.37
C ALA A 109 5.75 12.33 -7.33
N ALA A 110 4.87 11.83 -8.19
CA ALA A 110 3.45 12.18 -8.20
C ALA A 110 2.62 11.35 -7.19
N GLY A 111 3.19 10.31 -6.59
CA GLY A 111 2.48 9.38 -5.71
C GLY A 111 1.36 8.64 -6.45
N THR A 112 1.61 8.19 -7.66
CA THR A 112 0.60 7.50 -8.49
C THR A 112 1.11 6.20 -9.06
N VAL A 113 0.20 5.24 -9.21
CA VAL A 113 0.41 4.01 -9.97
C VAL A 113 -0.78 3.77 -10.88
N VAL A 114 -0.50 3.45 -12.13
CA VAL A 114 -1.51 3.07 -13.13
C VAL A 114 -1.30 1.60 -13.48
N LEU A 115 -2.27 0.77 -13.14
CA LEU A 115 -2.26 -0.66 -13.42
C LEU A 115 -3.22 -0.94 -14.59
N LYS A 116 -2.72 -1.55 -15.65
CA LYS A 116 -3.53 -2.06 -16.76
C LYS A 116 -3.95 -3.49 -16.44
N VAL A 117 -5.24 -3.70 -16.21
CA VAL A 117 -5.74 -4.98 -15.71
C VAL A 117 -5.74 -6.04 -16.80
N GLU A 118 -4.97 -7.12 -16.61
CA GLU A 118 -4.94 -8.28 -17.49
C GLU A 118 -5.70 -9.48 -16.90
N ALA A 119 -5.75 -9.57 -15.57
CA ALA A 119 -6.52 -10.60 -14.87
C ALA A 119 -7.25 -10.00 -13.67
N ALA A 120 -8.47 -10.41 -13.42
CA ALA A 120 -9.27 -9.93 -12.30
C ALA A 120 -10.31 -10.96 -11.84
N TRP A 121 -10.80 -10.78 -10.60
CA TRP A 121 -11.89 -11.59 -10.03
C TRP A 121 -13.23 -11.39 -10.75
N ARG A 122 -13.39 -10.28 -11.48
CA ARG A 122 -14.56 -9.97 -12.29
C ARG A 122 -14.14 -9.72 -13.74
N PRO A 123 -14.82 -10.35 -14.72
CA PRO A 123 -14.46 -10.20 -16.14
C PRO A 123 -14.51 -8.76 -16.66
N ASP A 124 -15.47 -7.96 -16.16
CA ASP A 124 -15.64 -6.56 -16.54
C ASP A 124 -14.53 -5.62 -16.07
N TYR A 125 -13.64 -6.13 -15.22
CA TYR A 125 -12.45 -5.38 -14.76
C TYR A 125 -11.26 -5.55 -15.73
N VAL A 126 -11.23 -6.65 -16.47
CA VAL A 126 -10.17 -6.94 -17.43
C VAL A 126 -10.20 -5.93 -18.58
N GLY A 127 -9.02 -5.45 -18.98
CA GLY A 127 -8.84 -4.43 -20.01
C GLY A 127 -9.02 -2.98 -19.52
N THR A 128 -9.41 -2.78 -18.25
CA THR A 128 -9.50 -1.43 -17.68
C THR A 128 -8.14 -0.93 -17.15
N GLU A 129 -8.02 0.39 -17.00
CA GLU A 129 -6.90 1.00 -16.29
C GLU A 129 -7.33 1.42 -14.89
N GLN A 130 -6.54 1.00 -13.90
CA GLN A 130 -6.79 1.31 -12.50
C GLN A 130 -5.73 2.30 -12.01
N LYS A 131 -6.05 3.60 -12.06
CA LYS A 131 -5.20 4.63 -11.44
C LYS A 131 -5.43 4.65 -9.95
N ARG A 132 -4.33 4.60 -9.20
CA ARG A 132 -4.32 4.70 -7.73
C ARG A 132 -3.35 5.78 -7.30
N PHE A 133 -3.65 6.34 -6.14
CA PHE A 133 -2.83 7.35 -5.47
C PHE A 133 -2.23 6.73 -4.22
N PHE A 134 -0.99 7.09 -3.92
CA PHE A 134 -0.34 6.63 -2.72
C PHE A 134 0.49 7.73 -2.07
N ARG A 135 0.69 7.59 -0.79
CA ARG A 135 1.65 8.38 -0.02
C ARG A 135 2.16 7.59 1.16
N PHE A 136 3.31 7.98 1.65
CA PHE A 136 3.89 7.39 2.84
C PHE A 136 3.56 8.25 4.07
N GLU A 137 3.10 7.62 5.12
CA GLU A 137 2.97 8.22 6.45
C GLU A 137 3.82 7.39 7.43
N LYS A 138 4.97 7.92 7.82
CA LYS A 138 5.99 7.18 8.59
C LYS A 138 6.38 5.89 7.85
N SER A 139 6.14 4.72 8.46
CA SER A 139 6.40 3.40 7.88
C SER A 139 5.20 2.79 7.15
N ARG A 140 4.10 3.51 7.02
CA ARG A 140 2.86 3.03 6.40
C ARG A 140 2.73 3.57 4.97
N LEU A 141 2.17 2.75 4.10
CA LEU A 141 1.71 3.14 2.78
C LEU A 141 0.20 3.37 2.86
N LEU A 142 -0.25 4.57 2.52
CA LEU A 142 -1.65 4.85 2.25
C LEU A 142 -1.90 4.75 0.75
N PHE A 143 -2.92 4.01 0.37
CA PHE A 143 -3.19 3.65 -1.02
C PHE A 143 -4.68 3.67 -1.30
N GLY A 144 -5.09 4.12 -2.49
CA GLY A 144 -6.50 4.12 -2.87
C GLY A 144 -6.79 4.80 -4.19
N PRO A 145 -8.06 4.82 -4.62
CA PRO A 145 -8.51 5.59 -5.78
C PRO A 145 -8.45 7.09 -5.49
N ALA A 146 -8.84 7.91 -6.48
CA ALA A 146 -8.94 9.36 -6.30
C ALA A 146 -9.84 9.72 -5.12
N GLN A 147 -9.48 10.82 -4.45
CA GLN A 147 -10.27 11.35 -3.34
C GLN A 147 -11.71 11.65 -3.81
N GLY A 148 -12.70 11.26 -2.99
CA GLY A 148 -14.11 11.50 -3.25
C GLY A 148 -14.69 10.69 -4.43
N SER A 149 -13.95 9.71 -4.97
CA SER A 149 -14.36 8.94 -6.15
C SER A 149 -15.43 7.88 -5.89
N LEU A 150 -15.70 7.55 -4.63
CA LEU A 150 -16.74 6.60 -4.25
C LEU A 150 -18.04 7.31 -3.89
N ARG A 151 -19.16 6.64 -4.11
CA ARG A 151 -20.49 7.12 -3.74
C ARG A 151 -21.17 6.16 -2.76
N LEU A 152 -21.80 6.72 -1.74
CA LEU A 152 -22.70 6.04 -0.83
C LEU A 152 -23.98 6.89 -0.71
N GLY A 153 -25.01 6.55 -1.48
CA GLY A 153 -26.14 7.46 -1.71
C GLY A 153 -25.67 8.77 -2.35
N THR A 154 -25.96 9.88 -1.71
CA THR A 154 -25.52 11.23 -2.14
C THR A 154 -24.11 11.60 -1.65
N GLU A 155 -23.54 10.81 -0.73
CA GLU A 155 -22.28 11.12 -0.07
C GLU A 155 -21.07 10.69 -0.92
N SER A 156 -20.07 11.58 -1.04
CA SER A 156 -18.76 11.27 -1.64
C SER A 156 -17.82 10.74 -0.59
N LEU A 157 -17.21 9.60 -0.86
CA LEU A 157 -16.26 8.94 0.03
C LEU A 157 -14.91 8.73 -0.65
N THR A 158 -13.88 8.62 0.15
CA THR A 158 -12.52 8.25 -0.28
C THR A 158 -12.17 6.89 0.31
N ARG A 159 -11.86 5.90 -0.52
CA ARG A 159 -11.32 4.63 -0.05
C ARG A 159 -9.85 4.80 0.31
N ARG A 160 -9.50 4.38 1.51
CA ARG A 160 -8.14 4.39 2.01
C ARG A 160 -7.75 2.97 2.47
N LEU A 161 -6.71 2.45 1.87
CA LEU A 161 -6.02 1.26 2.35
C LEU A 161 -4.80 1.71 3.14
N THR A 162 -4.61 1.14 4.32
CA THR A 162 -3.41 1.33 5.13
C THR A 162 -2.63 0.04 5.11
N LEU A 163 -1.36 0.12 4.69
CA LEU A 163 -0.50 -1.05 4.50
C LEU A 163 0.82 -0.88 5.23
N GLU A 164 1.45 -2.01 5.54
CA GLU A 164 2.83 -2.06 6.04
C GLU A 164 3.70 -2.86 5.08
N ARG A 165 4.98 -2.48 5.02
CA ARG A 165 5.95 -3.19 4.20
C ARG A 165 6.24 -4.57 4.80
N VAL A 166 6.25 -5.58 3.95
CA VAL A 166 6.72 -6.93 4.31
C VAL A 166 8.20 -7.00 3.96
N PRO A 167 9.02 -7.49 4.88
CA PRO A 167 10.45 -7.71 4.63
C PRO A 167 10.74 -8.63 3.46
#